data_8788c426f8ad9fd72e931a988dd01425
#
_entry.id   8788c426f8ad9fd72e931a988dd01425
#
_cell.length_a   1.000
_cell.length_b   1.000
_cell.length_c   1.000
_cell.angle_alpha   90.00
_cell.angle_beta   90.00
_cell.angle_gamma   90.00
#
_symmetry.space_group_name_H-M   'P 1'
#
loop_
_entity.id
_entity.type
_entity.pdbx_description
1 polymer ?
#
loop_
_entity_poly.entity_id
_entity_poly.type
_entity_poly.pdbx_seq_one_letter_code
_entity_poly.pdbx_strand_id
1 'polypeptide(L)'
;MTISNDVASKSSDLANKVIIHYCNQCRWMLRSAWLAQELLSTFDGDLHEVTLKPGTGGVFEVWLNGELIWERKRDNGFPEAKELKVRVRDLLWPDKPLGHID
;
A
#
# COMPACT_ATOMS: atom_id res chain seq x y z
N MET A 1 20.89 22.20 -3.19
CA MET A 1 20.56 21.91 -3.09
C MET A 1 20.27 21.36 -2.81
N THR A 2 20.51 21.22 -2.62
CA THR A 2 20.24 20.72 -2.47
C THR A 2 19.82 20.34 -1.79
N ILE A 3 20.03 20.24 -1.40
CA ILE A 3 19.55 19.90 -0.79
C ILE A 3 18.85 19.56 -0.58
N SER A 4 19.09 19.63 -0.69
CA SER A 4 18.42 19.20 -0.45
C SER A 4 17.93 18.55 -0.68
N ASN A 5 18.30 18.70 -1.23
CA ASN A 5 17.86 17.88 -1.67
C ASN A 5 18.16 16.56 -1.49
N ASP A 6 18.89 16.49 -1.52
CA ASP A 6 19.64 15.36 -1.27
C ASP A 6 19.16 14.56 -0.13
N VAL A 7 18.86 15.21 0.92
CA VAL A 7 18.23 14.59 2.05
C VAL A 7 16.91 13.98 1.64
N ALA A 8 16.20 14.64 0.80
CA ALA A 8 14.97 14.11 0.29
C ALA A 8 15.20 12.80 -0.47
N SER A 9 16.27 12.75 -1.20
CA SER A 9 16.62 11.57 -1.94
C SER A 9 16.89 10.40 -1.01
N LYS A 10 17.63 10.63 0.05
CA LYS A 10 17.90 9.59 1.01
C LYS A 10 16.67 9.15 1.75
N SER A 11 15.84 10.10 2.11
CA SER A 11 14.58 9.76 2.75
C SER A 11 13.73 8.89 1.87
N SER A 12 13.74 9.18 0.59
CA SER A 12 12.98 8.42 -0.37
C SER A 12 13.42 6.97 -0.40
N ASP A 13 14.71 6.72 -0.30
CA ASP A 13 15.23 5.36 -0.31
C ASP A 13 14.80 4.58 0.92
N LEU A 14 14.53 5.27 2.00
CA LEU A 14 14.12 4.63 3.24
C LEU A 14 12.61 4.65 3.45
N ALA A 15 11.89 5.35 2.58
CA ALA A 15 10.46 5.48 2.74
C ALA A 15 9.73 4.23 2.28
N ASN A 16 8.71 3.87 3.02
CA ASN A 16 7.85 2.76 2.64
C ASN A 16 6.67 3.28 1.86
N LYS A 17 6.45 2.73 0.69
CA LYS A 17 5.44 3.21 -0.26
C LYS A 17 4.57 2.08 -0.76
N VAL A 18 3.28 2.34 -0.78
CA VAL A 18 2.31 1.41 -1.35
C VAL A 18 1.72 2.03 -2.61
N ILE A 19 1.52 1.22 -3.63
CA ILE A 19 0.78 1.64 -4.82
C ILE A 19 -0.42 0.71 -4.93
N ILE A 20 -1.61 1.29 -5.03
CA ILE A 20 -2.82 0.54 -5.33
C ILE A 20 -3.20 0.86 -6.77
N HIS A 21 -3.01 -0.12 -7.65
CA HIS A 21 -3.29 0.00 -9.07
C HIS A 21 -4.64 -0.65 -9.31
N TYR A 22 -5.64 0.14 -9.68
CA TYR A 22 -7.03 -0.32 -9.71
C TYR A 22 -7.72 0.05 -11.02
N CYS A 23 -8.71 -0.74 -11.37
CA CYS A 23 -9.48 -0.49 -12.57
C CYS A 23 -10.45 0.67 -12.34
N ASN A 24 -10.22 1.78 -13.04
CA ASN A 24 -11.09 2.93 -12.93
C ASN A 24 -12.43 2.72 -13.63
N GLN A 25 -12.40 2.00 -14.73
CA GLN A 25 -13.62 1.66 -15.47
C GLN A 25 -14.57 0.80 -14.64
N CYS A 26 -14.03 0.03 -13.73
CA CYS A 26 -14.81 -0.85 -12.85
C CYS A 26 -15.31 -0.14 -11.60
N ARG A 27 -15.00 1.12 -11.46
CA ARG A 27 -15.40 1.96 -10.34
C ARG A 27 -14.88 1.47 -9.00
N TRP A 28 -13.62 1.06 -9.00
CA TRP A 28 -12.99 0.54 -7.78
C TRP A 28 -12.20 1.60 -7.02
N MET A 29 -12.34 2.87 -7.39
CA MET A 29 -11.60 3.95 -6.76
C MET A 29 -11.95 4.11 -5.27
N LEU A 30 -13.23 4.09 -4.94
CA LEU A 30 -13.62 4.27 -3.53
C LEU A 30 -13.11 3.14 -2.66
N ARG A 31 -13.19 1.92 -3.14
CA ARG A 31 -12.64 0.77 -2.44
C ARG A 31 -11.14 0.93 -2.22
N SER A 32 -10.44 1.37 -3.26
CA SER A 32 -8.98 1.55 -3.19
C SER A 32 -8.62 2.69 -2.26
N ALA A 33 -9.36 3.78 -2.31
CA ALA A 33 -9.13 4.91 -1.41
C ALA A 33 -9.37 4.53 0.05
N TRP A 34 -10.41 3.73 0.29
CA TRP A 34 -10.69 3.26 1.65
C TRP A 34 -9.53 2.41 2.17
N LEU A 35 -9.02 1.50 1.36
CA LEU A 35 -7.87 0.68 1.76
C LEU A 35 -6.64 1.54 2.01
N ALA A 36 -6.44 2.58 1.19
CA ALA A 36 -5.31 3.50 1.41
C ALA A 36 -5.41 4.19 2.76
N GLN A 37 -6.61 4.63 3.13
CA GLN A 37 -6.82 5.28 4.43
C GLN A 37 -6.57 4.31 5.58
N GLU A 38 -7.04 3.07 5.42
CA GLU A 38 -6.82 2.05 6.44
C GLU A 38 -5.34 1.77 6.65
N LEU A 39 -4.60 1.66 5.56
CA LEU A 39 -3.17 1.40 5.66
C LEU A 39 -2.42 2.56 6.29
N LEU A 40 -2.70 3.77 5.84
CA LEU A 40 -2.02 4.96 6.38
C LEU A 40 -2.34 5.15 7.85
N SER A 41 -3.55 4.86 8.25
CA SER A 41 -3.96 5.01 9.64
C SER A 41 -3.28 3.99 10.55
N THR A 42 -3.23 2.73 10.10
CA THR A 42 -2.67 1.65 10.91
C THR A 42 -1.14 1.75 11.03
N PHE A 43 -0.48 2.11 9.93
CA PHE A 43 0.98 2.15 9.89
C PHE A 43 1.52 3.57 9.96
N ASP A 44 0.85 4.39 10.75
CA ASP A 44 1.23 5.79 10.93
C ASP A 44 2.69 5.88 11.36
N GLY A 45 3.46 6.70 10.66
CA GLY A 45 4.88 6.86 10.94
C GLY A 45 5.79 5.83 10.26
N ASP A 46 5.25 4.70 9.85
CA ASP A 46 6.04 3.65 9.20
C ASP A 46 5.74 3.51 7.71
N LEU A 47 4.49 3.77 7.31
CA LEU A 47 4.11 3.81 5.92
C LEU A 47 4.03 5.28 5.52
N HIS A 48 4.79 5.67 4.52
CA HIS A 48 4.99 7.08 4.20
C HIS A 48 4.11 7.57 3.06
N GLU A 49 3.66 6.65 2.23
CA GLU A 49 2.95 7.08 1.04
C GLU A 49 2.06 5.95 0.51
N VAL A 50 0.84 6.28 0.12
CA VAL A 50 0.00 5.37 -0.64
C VAL A 50 -0.45 6.09 -1.90
N THR A 51 -0.12 5.53 -3.05
CA THR A 51 -0.48 6.09 -4.34
C THR A 51 -1.65 5.33 -4.90
N LEU A 52 -2.66 6.06 -5.35
CA LEU A 52 -3.79 5.49 -6.07
C LEU A 52 -3.52 5.66 -7.56
N LYS A 53 -3.37 4.55 -8.26
CA LYS A 53 -3.02 4.58 -9.68
C LYS A 53 -4.16 3.98 -10.50
N PRO A 54 -4.94 4.80 -11.22
CA PRO A 54 -6.02 4.26 -12.04
C PRO A 54 -5.49 3.51 -13.24
N GLY A 55 -6.17 2.43 -13.55
CA GLY A 55 -5.85 1.61 -14.72
C GLY A 55 -7.14 1.13 -15.37
N THR A 56 -7.04 0.08 -16.16
CA THR A 56 -8.16 -0.47 -16.91
C THR A 56 -8.11 -1.99 -16.88
N GLY A 57 -9.14 -2.61 -17.46
CA GLY A 57 -9.12 -4.06 -17.70
C GLY A 57 -9.34 -4.94 -16.48
N GLY A 58 -9.95 -4.40 -15.43
CA GLY A 58 -10.21 -5.18 -14.23
C GLY A 58 -9.02 -5.38 -13.34
N VAL A 59 -8.00 -4.52 -13.48
CA VAL A 59 -6.79 -4.64 -12.66
C VAL A 59 -7.09 -4.25 -11.21
N PHE A 60 -6.54 -5.02 -10.28
CA PHE A 60 -6.44 -4.60 -8.88
C PHE A 60 -5.21 -5.25 -8.29
N GLU A 61 -4.21 -4.42 -8.02
CA GLU A 61 -2.92 -4.85 -7.50
C GLU A 61 -2.50 -3.92 -6.38
N VAL A 62 -1.86 -4.48 -5.38
CA VAL A 62 -1.26 -3.68 -4.30
C VAL A 62 0.22 -4.02 -4.26
N TRP A 63 1.03 -2.99 -4.38
CA TRP A 63 2.49 -3.11 -4.39
C TRP A 63 3.06 -2.40 -3.17
N LEU A 64 3.98 -3.05 -2.48
CA LEU A 64 4.69 -2.45 -1.36
C LEU A 64 6.18 -2.46 -1.69
N ASN A 65 6.74 -1.27 -1.83
CA ASN A 65 8.17 -1.10 -2.13
C ASN A 65 8.61 -1.93 -3.34
N GLY A 66 7.75 -1.99 -4.35
CA GLY A 66 8.07 -2.72 -5.57
C GLY A 66 7.72 -4.19 -5.55
N GLU A 67 7.19 -4.68 -4.45
CA GLU A 67 6.78 -6.09 -4.34
C GLU A 67 5.27 -6.20 -4.42
N LEU A 68 4.77 -7.12 -5.26
CA LEU A 68 3.34 -7.33 -5.42
C LEU A 68 2.82 -8.14 -4.23
N ILE A 69 2.06 -7.48 -3.36
CA ILE A 69 1.55 -8.14 -2.15
C ILE A 69 0.11 -8.61 -2.29
N TRP A 70 -0.63 -8.09 -3.26
CA TRP A 70 -1.99 -8.55 -3.53
C TRP A 70 -2.31 -8.39 -5.00
N GLU A 71 -2.98 -9.38 -5.57
CA GLU A 71 -3.45 -9.29 -6.94
C GLU A 71 -4.79 -10.04 -7.01
N ARG A 72 -5.81 -9.37 -7.54
CA ARG A 72 -7.19 -9.83 -7.47
C ARG A 72 -7.41 -11.26 -7.97
N LYS A 73 -6.83 -11.58 -9.10
CA LYS A 73 -7.04 -12.92 -9.68
C LYS A 73 -6.24 -13.97 -8.92
N ARG A 74 -5.01 -13.64 -8.57
CA ARG A 74 -4.14 -14.55 -7.83
C ARG A 74 -4.71 -14.87 -6.45
N ASP A 75 -5.27 -13.84 -5.80
CA ASP A 75 -5.73 -13.95 -4.42
C ASP A 75 -7.25 -14.08 -4.29
N ASN A 76 -7.93 -14.33 -5.41
CA ASN A 76 -9.36 -14.64 -5.44
C ASN A 76 -10.28 -13.52 -4.95
N GLY A 77 -9.99 -12.31 -5.35
CA GLY A 77 -10.87 -11.19 -5.04
C GLY A 77 -10.15 -10.05 -4.36
N PHE A 78 -10.92 -9.23 -3.65
CA PHE A 78 -10.39 -8.06 -2.96
C PHE A 78 -10.04 -8.42 -1.52
N PRO A 79 -8.98 -7.81 -0.99
CA PRO A 79 -8.62 -8.06 0.40
C PRO A 79 -9.58 -7.33 1.33
N GLU A 80 -9.81 -7.92 2.49
CA GLU A 80 -10.33 -7.15 3.60
C GLU A 80 -9.18 -6.32 4.14
N ALA A 81 -9.51 -5.22 4.80
CA ALA A 81 -8.48 -4.34 5.32
C ALA A 81 -7.49 -5.09 6.21
N LYS A 82 -8.02 -5.94 7.07
CA LYS A 82 -7.17 -6.71 8.00
C LYS A 82 -6.20 -7.62 7.26
N GLU A 83 -6.67 -8.30 6.22
CA GLU A 83 -5.79 -9.17 5.42
C GLU A 83 -4.64 -8.40 4.80
N LEU A 84 -4.96 -7.25 4.23
CA LEU A 84 -3.95 -6.44 3.58
C LEU A 84 -2.97 -5.88 4.60
N LYS A 85 -3.47 -5.47 5.76
CA LYS A 85 -2.62 -4.98 6.84
C LYS A 85 -1.62 -6.04 7.31
N VAL A 86 -2.08 -7.29 7.40
CA VAL A 86 -1.18 -8.38 7.79
C VAL A 86 -0.06 -8.55 6.78
N ARG A 87 -0.37 -8.49 5.48
CA ARG A 87 0.66 -8.62 4.45
C ARG A 87 1.66 -7.46 4.50
N VAL A 88 1.18 -6.25 4.73
CA VAL A 88 2.07 -5.09 4.88
C VAL A 88 2.94 -5.25 6.11
N ARG A 89 2.33 -5.63 7.24
CA ARG A 89 3.05 -5.83 8.48
C ARG A 89 4.15 -6.87 8.34
N ASP A 90 3.86 -7.96 7.65
CA ASP A 90 4.83 -9.04 7.50
C ASP A 90 6.08 -8.59 6.77
N LEU A 91 5.97 -7.61 5.89
CA LEU A 91 7.12 -7.09 5.17
C LEU A 91 7.80 -5.96 5.90
N LEU A 92 7.05 -5.12 6.62
CA LEU A 92 7.63 -3.97 7.31
C LEU A 92 8.16 -4.34 8.69
N TRP A 93 7.41 -5.16 9.41
CA TRP A 93 7.76 -5.49 10.81
C TRP A 93 7.49 -6.96 11.08
N PRO A 94 8.32 -7.86 10.57
CA PRO A 94 8.02 -9.28 10.71
C PRO A 94 7.81 -9.74 12.15
N ASP A 95 8.46 -9.07 13.10
CA ASP A 95 8.38 -9.45 14.51
C ASP A 95 7.39 -8.63 15.32
N LYS A 96 6.68 -7.72 14.70
CA LYS A 96 5.77 -6.85 15.44
C LYS A 96 4.45 -7.56 15.74
N PRO A 97 3.91 -7.39 16.97
CA PRO A 97 2.62 -8.01 17.29
C PRO A 97 1.50 -7.47 16.42
N LEU A 98 0.49 -8.30 16.21
CA LEU A 98 -0.66 -7.94 15.39
C LEU A 98 -1.76 -7.22 16.17
N GLY A 99 -1.58 -7.02 17.45
CA GLY A 99 -2.66 -6.55 18.32
C GLY A 99 -3.28 -5.22 17.96
N HIS A 100 -2.56 -4.34 17.29
CA HIS A 100 -3.12 -3.04 16.91
C HIS A 100 -3.31 -2.89 15.42
N ILE A 101 -3.49 -3.97 14.73
CA ILE A 101 -3.79 -3.91 13.31
C ILE A 101 -5.28 -3.64 13.09
N ASP A 102 -6.07 -4.04 14.02
CA ASP A 102 -7.48 -3.76 13.95
C ASP A 102 -7.75 -2.28 14.20
#